data_ed9fe8664eb880e678eeabc3083ff55e
#
_entry.id   ed9fe8664eb880e678eeabc3083ff55e
#
_cell.length_a   1.000
_cell.length_b   1.000
_cell.length_c   1.000
_cell.angle_alpha   90.00
_cell.angle_beta   90.00
_cell.angle_gamma   90.00
#
_symmetry.space_group_name_H-M   'P 1'
#
loop_
_entity.id
_entity.type
_entity.pdbx_description
1 polymer ?
#
loop_
_entity_poly.entity_id
_entity_poly.type
_entity_poly.pdbx_seq_one_letter_code
_entity_poly.pdbx_strand_id
1 'polypeptide(L)'
;METANKNNNRGSHTREEQMQAFGRLLDVLDELRVKCPWDRKQTNESLRPNTIEETYELCDALMKHDTKNICKELGDVLLHVCFYAKIGSETRDFDIA
;
A
#
# COMPACT_ATOMS: atom_id res chain seq x y z
N MET A 1 10.52 28.96 0.79
CA MET A 1 9.36 28.21 0.44
C MET A 1 8.32 28.35 1.54
N GLU A 2 7.19 28.70 1.17
CA GLU A 2 6.19 28.88 2.15
C GLU A 2 5.79 27.52 2.78
N THR A 3 5.41 27.60 4.01
CA THR A 3 4.99 26.39 4.70
C THR A 3 3.64 25.98 4.16
N ALA A 4 3.59 24.79 3.63
CA ALA A 4 2.35 24.30 3.08
C ALA A 4 1.32 24.18 4.20
N ASN A 5 0.13 24.62 3.91
CA ASN A 5 -1.01 24.33 4.75
C ASN A 5 -1.19 22.82 4.77
N LYS A 6 -1.47 22.25 5.93
CA LYS A 6 -1.60 20.80 6.03
C LYS A 6 -2.68 20.24 5.14
N ASN A 7 -3.76 21.01 4.92
CA ASN A 7 -4.84 20.57 4.06
C ASN A 7 -4.44 20.57 2.58
N ASN A 8 -3.38 21.30 2.24
CA ASN A 8 -2.89 21.42 0.85
C ASN A 8 -1.51 20.83 0.70
N ASN A 9 -1.09 19.99 1.62
CA ASN A 9 0.29 19.51 1.69
C ASN A 9 0.49 18.30 0.78
N ARG A 10 0.12 18.43 -0.48
CA ARG A 10 0.27 17.33 -1.44
C ARG A 10 1.69 17.29 -1.96
N GLY A 11 2.31 16.10 -1.81
CA GLY A 11 3.64 15.89 -2.36
C GLY A 11 4.74 16.67 -1.66
N SER A 12 4.44 17.27 -0.52
CA SER A 12 5.45 18.05 0.20
C SER A 12 5.56 17.66 1.66
N HIS A 13 5.31 16.41 1.95
CA HIS A 13 5.51 15.88 3.29
C HIS A 13 6.99 15.70 3.56
N THR A 14 7.38 15.82 4.84
CA THR A 14 8.76 15.56 5.24
C THR A 14 9.05 14.07 5.18
N ARG A 15 10.35 13.73 5.23
CA ARG A 15 10.75 12.33 5.29
C ARG A 15 10.14 11.65 6.52
N GLU A 16 10.12 12.34 7.65
CA GLU A 16 9.57 11.77 8.86
C GLU A 16 8.08 11.48 8.70
N GLU A 17 7.33 12.41 8.11
CA GLU A 17 5.92 12.19 7.87
C GLU A 17 5.68 11.02 6.94
N GLN A 18 6.51 10.88 5.92
CA GLN A 18 6.41 9.74 5.00
C GLN A 18 6.67 8.41 5.73
N MET A 19 7.68 8.39 6.58
CA MET A 19 7.99 7.19 7.36
C MET A 19 6.87 6.84 8.33
N GLN A 20 6.30 7.85 8.97
CA GLN A 20 5.19 7.62 9.90
C GLN A 20 3.96 7.10 9.18
N ALA A 21 3.67 7.63 7.99
CA ALA A 21 2.54 7.17 7.22
C ALA A 21 2.71 5.71 6.80
N PHE A 22 3.92 5.33 6.39
CA PHE A 22 4.19 3.95 6.05
C PHE A 22 4.07 3.04 7.27
N GLY A 23 4.57 3.50 8.42
CA GLY A 23 4.42 2.76 9.66
C GLY A 23 2.97 2.51 10.02
N ARG A 24 2.11 3.52 9.84
CA ARG A 24 0.67 3.35 10.09
C ARG A 24 0.07 2.30 9.17
N LEU A 25 0.49 2.28 7.91
CA LEU A 25 0.01 1.27 6.98
C LEU A 25 0.36 -0.13 7.47
N LEU A 26 1.59 -0.32 7.93
CA LEU A 26 2.01 -1.62 8.44
C LEU A 26 1.21 -2.02 9.68
N ASP A 27 0.97 -1.05 10.58
CA ASP A 27 0.19 -1.32 11.79
C ASP A 27 -1.24 -1.74 11.44
N VAL A 28 -1.87 -1.04 10.51
CA VAL A 28 -3.23 -1.36 10.08
C VAL A 28 -3.26 -2.75 9.47
N LEU A 29 -2.28 -3.07 8.64
CA LEU A 29 -2.24 -4.37 7.99
C LEU A 29 -2.05 -5.49 9.02
N ASP A 30 -1.18 -5.28 10.01
CA ASP A 30 -1.00 -6.25 11.09
C ASP A 30 -2.32 -6.54 11.79
N GLU A 31 -3.07 -5.49 12.07
CA GLU A 31 -4.35 -5.64 12.76
C GLU A 31 -5.39 -6.33 11.89
N LEU A 32 -5.49 -5.93 10.63
CA LEU A 32 -6.43 -6.56 9.70
C LEU A 32 -6.13 -8.04 9.49
N ARG A 33 -4.85 -8.40 9.45
CA ARG A 33 -4.46 -9.80 9.25
C ARG A 33 -4.96 -10.68 10.38
N VAL A 34 -5.12 -10.12 11.57
CA VAL A 34 -5.63 -10.85 12.73
C VAL A 34 -7.14 -10.77 12.82
N LYS A 35 -7.72 -9.59 12.56
CA LYS A 35 -9.11 -9.32 12.90
C LYS A 35 -10.09 -9.40 11.73
N CYS A 36 -9.63 -9.13 10.51
CA CYS A 36 -10.52 -9.11 9.36
C CYS A 36 -10.64 -10.52 8.77
N PRO A 37 -11.85 -11.08 8.72
CA PRO A 37 -12.01 -12.44 8.20
C PRO A 37 -11.52 -12.62 6.77
N TRP A 38 -11.73 -11.59 5.93
CA TRP A 38 -11.26 -11.66 4.55
C TRP A 38 -9.73 -11.66 4.50
N ASP A 39 -9.11 -10.73 5.24
CA ASP A 39 -7.65 -10.60 5.23
C ASP A 39 -6.97 -11.83 5.83
N ARG A 40 -7.58 -12.44 6.87
CA ARG A 40 -7.00 -13.63 7.49
C ARG A 40 -6.91 -14.81 6.53
N LYS A 41 -7.82 -14.88 5.58
CA LYS A 41 -7.90 -16.03 4.68
C LYS A 41 -6.98 -15.92 3.47
N GLN A 42 -6.40 -14.75 3.25
CA GLN A 42 -5.63 -14.54 2.03
C GLN A 42 -4.30 -15.28 2.08
N THR A 43 -3.90 -15.77 0.93
CA THR A 43 -2.62 -16.43 0.71
C THR A 43 -1.95 -15.75 -0.49
N ASN A 44 -0.69 -16.08 -0.72
CA ASN A 44 -0.01 -15.59 -1.93
C ASN A 44 -0.83 -15.95 -3.17
N GLU A 45 -1.32 -17.18 -3.22
CA GLU A 45 -2.08 -17.67 -4.37
C GLU A 45 -3.40 -16.94 -4.53
N SER A 46 -4.10 -16.67 -3.43
CA SER A 46 -5.40 -16.02 -3.52
C SER A 46 -5.30 -14.55 -3.90
N LEU A 47 -4.21 -13.90 -3.53
CA LEU A 47 -4.01 -12.48 -3.84
C LEU A 47 -3.47 -12.25 -5.24
N ARG A 48 -2.81 -13.24 -5.84
CA ARG A 48 -2.10 -13.04 -7.10
C ARG A 48 -2.97 -12.49 -8.23
N PRO A 49 -4.18 -13.02 -8.46
CA PRO A 49 -5.04 -12.46 -9.51
C PRO A 49 -5.38 -10.99 -9.25
N ASN A 50 -5.62 -10.64 -8.00
CA ASN A 50 -5.94 -9.25 -7.65
C ASN A 50 -4.75 -8.34 -7.89
N THR A 51 -3.54 -8.81 -7.61
CA THR A 51 -2.33 -8.03 -7.84
C THR A 51 -2.14 -7.75 -9.33
N ILE A 52 -2.39 -8.74 -10.18
CA ILE A 52 -2.31 -8.54 -11.63
C ILE A 52 -3.30 -7.47 -12.06
N GLU A 53 -4.53 -7.53 -11.56
CA GLU A 53 -5.57 -6.57 -11.88
C GLU A 53 -5.19 -5.17 -11.43
N GLU A 54 -4.69 -5.02 -10.20
CA GLU A 54 -4.28 -3.72 -9.69
C GLU A 54 -3.13 -3.13 -10.51
N THR A 55 -2.22 -3.98 -10.96
CA THR A 55 -1.11 -3.54 -11.78
C THR A 55 -1.59 -3.02 -13.14
N TYR A 56 -2.56 -3.68 -13.74
CA TYR A 56 -3.16 -3.19 -14.98
C TYR A 56 -3.86 -1.86 -14.77
N GLU A 57 -4.57 -1.71 -13.66
CA GLU A 57 -5.26 -0.46 -13.36
C GLU A 57 -4.28 0.67 -13.16
N LEU A 58 -3.15 0.39 -12.50
CA LEU A 58 -2.09 1.38 -12.37
C LEU A 58 -1.55 1.80 -13.74
N CYS A 59 -1.25 0.83 -14.58
CA CYS A 59 -0.71 1.13 -15.91
C CYS A 59 -1.70 1.94 -16.74
N ASP A 60 -3.00 1.63 -16.64
CA ASP A 60 -4.02 2.40 -17.35
C ASP A 60 -4.07 3.84 -16.87
N ALA A 61 -4.01 4.04 -15.56
CA ALA A 61 -3.98 5.40 -14.98
C ALA A 61 -2.74 6.17 -15.44
N LEU A 62 -1.59 5.50 -15.50
CA LEU A 62 -0.35 6.12 -15.96
C LEU A 62 -0.47 6.55 -17.42
N MET A 63 -1.02 5.70 -18.27
CA MET A 63 -1.20 6.02 -19.68
C MET A 63 -2.13 7.21 -19.88
N LYS A 64 -3.14 7.33 -19.05
CA LYS A 64 -4.12 8.41 -19.15
C LYS A 64 -3.68 9.68 -18.45
N HIS A 65 -2.52 9.67 -17.80
CA HIS A 65 -2.04 10.80 -17.01
C HIS A 65 -3.06 11.25 -15.97
N ASP A 66 -3.78 10.30 -15.40
CA ASP A 66 -4.83 10.59 -14.41
C ASP A 66 -4.21 10.60 -13.03
N THR A 67 -3.76 11.76 -12.60
CA THR A 67 -2.99 11.90 -11.36
C THR A 67 -3.73 11.35 -10.15
N LYS A 68 -5.03 11.59 -10.07
CA LYS A 68 -5.81 11.14 -8.92
C LYS A 68 -5.86 9.61 -8.88
N ASN A 69 -6.10 8.98 -10.02
CA ASN A 69 -6.12 7.52 -10.08
C ASN A 69 -4.73 6.92 -9.94
N ILE A 70 -3.70 7.58 -10.45
CA ILE A 70 -2.33 7.12 -10.24
C ILE A 70 -2.05 7.02 -8.74
N CYS A 71 -2.40 8.04 -7.99
CA CYS A 71 -2.19 8.05 -6.54
C CYS A 71 -2.92 6.88 -5.88
N LYS A 72 -4.19 6.70 -6.24
CA LYS A 72 -5.00 5.62 -5.69
C LYS A 72 -4.42 4.25 -6.02
N GLU A 73 -4.07 4.02 -7.28
CA GLU A 73 -3.58 2.72 -7.70
C GLU A 73 -2.20 2.41 -7.14
N LEU A 74 -1.35 3.43 -6.95
CA LEU A 74 -0.08 3.21 -6.27
C LEU A 74 -0.29 2.71 -4.85
N GLY A 75 -1.27 3.28 -4.16
CA GLY A 75 -1.62 2.81 -2.82
C GLY A 75 -2.09 1.36 -2.82
N ASP A 76 -2.93 1.00 -3.78
CA ASP A 76 -3.44 -0.36 -3.88
C ASP A 76 -2.33 -1.36 -4.17
N VAL A 77 -1.42 -1.03 -5.08
CA VAL A 77 -0.29 -1.90 -5.39
C VAL A 77 0.66 -2.01 -4.19
N LEU A 78 0.91 -0.89 -3.53
CA LEU A 78 1.77 -0.90 -2.34
C LEU A 78 1.16 -1.76 -1.24
N LEU A 79 -0.16 -1.69 -1.06
CA LEU A 79 -0.83 -2.52 -0.08
C LEU A 79 -0.58 -4.00 -0.35
N HIS A 80 -0.64 -4.42 -1.61
CA HIS A 80 -0.35 -5.80 -1.97
C HIS A 80 1.08 -6.18 -1.65
N VAL A 81 2.04 -5.30 -1.94
CA VAL A 81 3.45 -5.56 -1.59
C VAL A 81 3.59 -5.80 -0.09
N CYS A 82 3.00 -4.92 0.70
CA CYS A 82 3.06 -5.05 2.16
C CYS A 82 2.35 -6.32 2.64
N PHE A 83 1.27 -6.69 1.99
CA PHE A 83 0.51 -7.89 2.37
C PHE A 83 1.35 -9.15 2.14
N TYR A 84 2.00 -9.24 0.97
CA TYR A 84 2.90 -10.37 0.72
C TYR A 84 4.05 -10.42 1.72
N ALA A 85 4.59 -9.25 2.06
CA ALA A 85 5.65 -9.19 3.06
C ALA A 85 5.15 -9.66 4.42
N LYS A 86 3.92 -9.32 4.77
CA LYS A 86 3.31 -9.78 6.02
C LYS A 86 3.18 -11.30 6.02
N ILE A 87 2.69 -11.87 4.93
CA ILE A 87 2.57 -13.33 4.81
C ILE A 87 3.95 -13.98 4.95
N GLY A 88 4.96 -13.42 4.28
CA GLY A 88 6.32 -13.95 4.38
C GLY A 88 6.87 -13.89 5.79
N SER A 89 6.49 -12.86 6.55
CA SER A 89 6.95 -12.71 7.93
C SER A 89 6.34 -13.76 8.86
N GLU A 90 5.16 -14.26 8.54
CA GLU A 90 4.48 -15.25 9.36
C GLU A 90 5.21 -16.58 9.35
N THR A 91 5.94 -16.89 8.30
CA THR A 91 6.75 -18.09 8.20
C THR A 91 8.23 -17.79 8.40
N ARG A 92 8.57 -16.56 8.77
CA ARG A 92 9.95 -16.11 9.02
C ARG A 92 10.84 -16.23 7.79
N ASP A 93 10.25 -16.15 6.60
CA ASP A 93 11.05 -16.19 5.37
C ASP A 93 11.66 -14.83 5.07
N PHE A 94 10.90 -13.76 5.30
CA PHE A 94 11.35 -12.37 5.12
C PHE A 94 10.29 -11.44 5.73
N ASP A 95 10.59 -10.16 5.74
CA ASP A 95 9.60 -9.14 6.11
C ASP A 95 9.76 -7.94 5.18
N ILE A 96 9.07 -6.84 5.48
CA ILE A 96 9.07 -5.68 4.59
C ILE A 96 10.43 -4.96 4.57
N ALA A 97 11.24 -5.15 5.58
CA ALA A 97 12.55 -4.51 5.61
C ALA A 97 13.55 -5.22 4.74
#